data_8c75ae983408a2bcd25d546cd8c77a97
#
_entry.id   8c75ae983408a2bcd25d546cd8c77a97
#
_cell.length_a   1.000
_cell.length_b   1.000
_cell.length_c   1.000
_cell.angle_alpha   90.00
_cell.angle_beta   90.00
_cell.angle_gamma   90.00
#
_symmetry.space_group_name_H-M   'P 1'
#
loop_
_entity.id
_entity.type
_entity.pdbx_description
1 polymer ?
#
loop_
_entity_poly.entity_id
_entity_poly.type
_entity_poly.pdbx_seq_one_letter_code
_entity_poly.pdbx_strand_id
1 'polypeptide(L)'
;TQSADELIFRHYSTLQLGSMKERALEALHRGDLLLLLDGFDELAIQEWGSEPEAIAKSRARTMEPIRDILNRTKSGALITGRAHYFSSDAEMLAALGLSSKALIVETPPEFSIEETKQFMHTAGYDGEIPVWLPRKPLIAEMYADFSQGELVTASAGRPAFWESFIETLCSRDAKIRESYDPETIKNILCILSRVTRQTQDGRGPISTTDVQRAFATVVGQHPAQEATSMLQRLPGLGRVAAETDDRQFIDDFIVEGLRGFDAAKIISTFEDDVGSNTWKHGAGDLGLEVIANRLNSSFTLHDAISRIQNERGSIEGPLNCDIAAGVLLSEADSVDFSGSEIVGGFITSLDLSQKKVVGLHLSECEIGIVNIFNSNVSDTFIKDSTIDVLDGISGDEAPSWIESCTVGSRSSLDTVARIRKTQLKSAEMILVTILRKTFFQPGSGRKEEALLRGLGEYGDAKLQGQVLRILVSSGFLQEAPGRSGKLYIPERSKTSRSSRMMSQLQQSDDPIWLNVAAL
;
A
#
# COMPACT_ATOMS: atom_id res chain seq x y z
N THR A 1 -6.66 -35.49 9.52
CA THR A 1 -6.18 -34.63 10.62
C THR A 1 -4.90 -35.24 11.17
N GLN A 2 -3.81 -34.49 11.16
CA GLN A 2 -2.54 -34.92 11.73
C GLN A 2 -2.67 -34.93 13.27
N SER A 3 -2.14 -35.96 13.92
CA SER A 3 -2.09 -36.00 15.39
C SER A 3 -0.96 -35.11 15.92
N ALA A 4 -1.04 -34.71 17.20
CA ALA A 4 0.04 -34.00 17.89
C ALA A 4 1.38 -34.74 17.80
N ASP A 5 1.35 -36.07 17.97
CA ASP A 5 2.53 -36.93 17.88
C ASP A 5 3.16 -36.93 16.49
N GLU A 6 2.33 -36.84 15.46
CA GLU A 6 2.79 -36.77 14.07
C GLU A 6 3.47 -35.41 13.74
N LEU A 7 2.97 -34.31 14.26
CA LEU A 7 3.59 -32.99 14.12
C LEU A 7 4.96 -32.96 14.79
N ILE A 8 5.06 -33.45 16.03
CA ILE A 8 6.32 -33.53 16.77
C ILE A 8 7.30 -34.48 16.05
N PHE A 9 6.80 -35.63 15.57
CA PHE A 9 7.63 -36.57 14.84
C PHE A 9 8.22 -35.97 13.56
N ARG A 10 7.38 -35.25 12.77
CA ARG A 10 7.86 -34.58 11.54
C ARG A 10 8.90 -33.52 11.87
N HIS A 11 8.68 -32.69 12.88
CA HIS A 11 9.64 -31.68 13.29
C HIS A 11 11.00 -32.27 13.63
N TYR A 12 11.04 -33.28 14.50
CA TYR A 12 12.30 -33.96 14.87
C TYR A 12 12.93 -34.74 13.70
N SER A 13 12.12 -35.26 12.80
CA SER A 13 12.62 -35.93 11.60
C SER A 13 13.28 -34.95 10.62
N THR A 14 12.68 -33.78 10.43
CA THR A 14 13.24 -32.68 9.60
C THR A 14 14.59 -32.21 10.16
N LEU A 15 14.75 -32.18 11.48
CA LEU A 15 16.00 -31.84 12.16
C LEU A 15 17.01 -33.04 12.20
N GLN A 16 16.68 -34.20 11.61
CA GLN A 16 17.46 -35.45 11.69
C GLN A 16 17.61 -35.96 13.13
N LEU A 17 16.71 -35.60 14.03
CA LEU A 17 16.70 -35.95 15.45
C LEU A 17 15.56 -36.92 15.81
N GLY A 18 15.11 -37.77 14.88
CA GLY A 18 13.97 -38.66 15.06
C GLY A 18 14.05 -39.59 16.27
N SER A 19 15.27 -39.98 16.69
CA SER A 19 15.51 -40.79 17.91
C SER A 19 15.23 -40.03 19.22
N MET A 20 15.10 -38.67 19.18
CA MET A 20 14.84 -37.84 20.36
C MET A 20 13.35 -37.67 20.65
N LYS A 21 12.45 -38.12 19.78
CA LYS A 21 10.99 -37.90 19.86
C LYS A 21 10.42 -38.27 21.23
N GLU A 22 10.69 -39.46 21.74
CA GLU A 22 10.13 -39.93 23.03
C GLU A 22 10.61 -39.07 24.19
N ARG A 23 11.89 -38.69 24.20
CA ARG A 23 12.45 -37.79 25.22
C ARG A 23 11.85 -36.40 25.14
N ALA A 24 11.59 -35.89 23.93
CA ALA A 24 10.91 -34.60 23.74
C ALA A 24 9.48 -34.63 24.26
N LEU A 25 8.74 -35.71 24.01
CA LEU A 25 7.40 -35.90 24.57
C LEU A 25 7.39 -35.97 26.10
N GLU A 26 8.35 -36.68 26.70
CA GLU A 26 8.51 -36.72 28.15
C GLU A 26 8.84 -35.36 28.74
N ALA A 27 9.76 -34.60 28.12
CA ALA A 27 10.15 -33.27 28.55
C ALA A 27 8.96 -32.28 28.43
N LEU A 28 8.15 -32.41 27.36
CA LEU A 28 6.91 -31.66 27.19
C LEU A 28 5.92 -31.92 28.34
N HIS A 29 5.67 -33.17 28.67
CA HIS A 29 4.77 -33.55 29.76
C HIS A 29 5.27 -33.09 31.15
N ARG A 30 6.57 -33.04 31.35
CA ARG A 30 7.16 -32.54 32.60
C ARG A 30 7.17 -31.02 32.70
N GLY A 31 7.07 -30.30 31.59
CA GLY A 31 7.17 -28.84 31.55
C GLY A 31 8.60 -28.34 31.41
N ASP A 32 9.51 -29.18 30.93
CA ASP A 32 10.94 -28.85 30.75
C ASP A 32 11.24 -28.16 29.39
N LEU A 33 10.22 -27.98 28.54
CA LEU A 33 10.33 -27.36 27.22
C LEU A 33 9.44 -26.13 27.11
N LEU A 34 9.92 -25.10 26.40
CA LEU A 34 9.11 -24.01 25.92
C LEU A 34 8.65 -24.32 24.49
N LEU A 35 7.34 -24.21 24.24
CA LEU A 35 6.77 -24.41 22.92
C LEU A 35 6.76 -23.08 22.16
N LEU A 36 7.35 -23.06 20.96
CA LEU A 36 7.27 -21.98 20.00
C LEU A 36 6.53 -22.52 18.77
N LEU A 37 5.25 -22.16 18.63
CA LEU A 37 4.39 -22.59 17.53
C LEU A 37 4.17 -21.40 16.62
N ASP A 38 4.89 -21.36 15.51
CA ASP A 38 4.82 -20.27 14.54
C ASP A 38 3.85 -20.59 13.41
N GLY A 39 3.01 -19.61 13.05
CA GLY A 39 2.15 -19.69 11.89
C GLY A 39 0.96 -20.64 12.00
N PHE A 40 0.15 -20.60 13.07
CA PHE A 40 -1.02 -21.48 13.19
C PHE A 40 -2.00 -21.36 12.00
N ASP A 41 -2.07 -20.21 11.38
CA ASP A 41 -2.91 -19.95 10.20
C ASP A 41 -2.39 -20.66 8.93
N GLU A 42 -1.17 -21.15 8.93
CA GLU A 42 -0.60 -21.91 7.82
C GLU A 42 -1.04 -23.38 7.81
N LEU A 43 -1.50 -23.90 8.94
CA LEU A 43 -2.01 -25.28 9.04
C LEU A 43 -3.33 -25.49 8.31
N ALA A 44 -4.08 -24.43 8.07
CA ALA A 44 -5.43 -24.50 7.53
C ALA A 44 -5.46 -24.92 6.06
N ILE A 45 -5.91 -26.15 5.81
CA ILE A 45 -6.52 -26.51 4.53
C ILE A 45 -7.95 -25.96 4.61
N GLN A 46 -8.22 -24.83 3.96
CA GLN A 46 -9.57 -24.29 3.95
C GLN A 46 -10.40 -25.03 2.93
N GLU A 47 -11.39 -25.76 3.42
CA GLU A 47 -12.51 -26.15 2.58
C GLU A 47 -13.31 -24.87 2.26
N TRP A 48 -13.64 -24.69 1.00
CA TRP A 48 -14.45 -23.56 0.54
C TRP A 48 -15.86 -23.71 1.09
N GLY A 49 -16.22 -22.89 2.03
CA GLY A 49 -17.57 -22.81 2.60
C GLY A 49 -18.01 -21.35 2.63
N SER A 50 -19.24 -21.10 2.20
CA SER A 50 -19.85 -19.76 2.21
C SER A 50 -20.48 -19.40 3.57
N GLU A 51 -20.67 -20.38 4.46
CA GLU A 51 -21.37 -20.18 5.71
C GLU A 51 -20.37 -19.91 6.87
N PRO A 52 -20.53 -18.82 7.65
CA PRO A 52 -19.62 -18.45 8.73
C PRO A 52 -19.44 -19.53 9.79
N GLU A 53 -20.51 -20.25 10.14
CA GLU A 53 -20.44 -21.36 11.11
C GLU A 53 -19.62 -22.55 10.60
N ALA A 54 -19.71 -22.86 9.30
CA ALA A 54 -18.92 -23.92 8.67
C ALA A 54 -17.44 -23.56 8.67
N ILE A 55 -17.10 -22.29 8.39
CA ILE A 55 -15.75 -21.76 8.43
C ILE A 55 -15.17 -21.85 9.85
N ALA A 56 -15.91 -21.41 10.87
CA ALA A 56 -15.46 -21.47 12.27
C ALA A 56 -15.23 -22.92 12.73
N LYS A 57 -16.12 -23.84 12.34
CA LYS A 57 -15.99 -25.26 12.64
C LYS A 57 -14.79 -25.89 11.94
N SER A 58 -14.52 -25.51 10.70
CA SER A 58 -13.34 -25.97 9.96
C SER A 58 -12.04 -25.47 10.61
N ARG A 59 -11.99 -24.19 11.02
CA ARG A 59 -10.85 -23.63 11.77
C ARG A 59 -10.61 -24.38 13.08
N ALA A 60 -11.66 -24.59 13.87
CA ALA A 60 -11.55 -25.31 15.14
C ALA A 60 -11.01 -26.74 14.95
N ARG A 61 -11.45 -27.42 13.88
CA ARG A 61 -10.98 -28.78 13.53
C ARG A 61 -9.50 -28.77 13.12
N THR A 62 -9.08 -27.76 12.39
CA THR A 62 -7.68 -27.60 11.95
C THR A 62 -6.75 -27.34 13.14
N MET A 63 -7.25 -26.68 14.18
CA MET A 63 -6.48 -26.40 15.41
C MET A 63 -6.43 -27.59 16.38
N GLU A 64 -7.15 -28.69 16.15
CA GLU A 64 -7.12 -29.86 17.02
C GLU A 64 -5.72 -30.37 17.37
N PRO A 65 -4.76 -30.50 16.43
CA PRO A 65 -3.41 -30.96 16.78
C PRO A 65 -2.67 -30.01 17.70
N ILE A 66 -2.81 -28.68 17.49
CA ILE A 66 -2.21 -27.67 18.38
C ILE A 66 -2.85 -27.77 19.76
N ARG A 67 -4.18 -27.80 19.82
CA ARG A 67 -4.93 -27.95 21.08
C ARG A 67 -4.51 -29.21 21.83
N ASP A 68 -4.30 -30.33 21.14
CA ASP A 68 -3.85 -31.57 21.76
C ASP A 68 -2.43 -31.43 22.35
N ILE A 69 -1.47 -30.79 21.62
CA ILE A 69 -0.15 -30.47 22.16
C ILE A 69 -0.24 -29.59 23.40
N LEU A 70 -1.03 -28.53 23.34
CA LEU A 70 -1.19 -27.59 24.45
C LEU A 70 -1.82 -28.24 25.69
N ASN A 71 -2.77 -29.15 25.50
CA ASN A 71 -3.39 -29.90 26.60
C ASN A 71 -2.45 -30.93 27.26
N ARG A 72 -1.47 -31.41 26.54
CA ARG A 72 -0.49 -32.39 27.05
C ARG A 72 0.72 -31.72 27.71
N THR A 73 0.98 -30.46 27.44
CA THR A 73 2.13 -29.75 28.01
C THR A 73 1.81 -29.09 29.34
N LYS A 74 2.80 -29.10 30.23
CA LYS A 74 2.83 -28.25 31.42
C LYS A 74 3.75 -27.03 31.22
N SER A 75 4.35 -26.90 30.05
CA SER A 75 5.25 -25.82 29.68
C SER A 75 4.49 -24.57 29.26
N GLY A 76 5.19 -23.43 29.27
CA GLY A 76 4.73 -22.24 28.56
C GLY A 76 4.71 -22.48 27.05
N ALA A 77 3.79 -21.79 26.38
CA ALA A 77 3.71 -21.79 24.92
C ALA A 77 3.63 -20.36 24.38
N LEU A 78 4.38 -20.09 23.31
CA LEU A 78 4.21 -18.90 22.49
C LEU A 78 3.67 -19.35 21.14
N ILE A 79 2.55 -18.77 20.74
CA ILE A 79 1.86 -19.15 19.51
C ILE A 79 1.72 -17.89 18.66
N THR A 80 2.16 -17.93 17.42
CA THR A 80 2.03 -16.82 16.48
C THR A 80 1.08 -17.17 15.33
N GLY A 81 0.50 -16.15 14.72
CA GLY A 81 -0.37 -16.27 13.55
C GLY A 81 -1.02 -14.94 13.21
N ARG A 82 -1.75 -14.89 12.12
CA ARG A 82 -2.40 -13.66 11.65
C ARG A 82 -3.64 -13.36 12.48
N ALA A 83 -3.78 -12.12 12.98
CA ALA A 83 -4.89 -11.68 13.83
C ALA A 83 -6.27 -11.94 13.20
N HIS A 84 -6.38 -11.76 11.87
CA HIS A 84 -7.64 -11.96 11.14
C HIS A 84 -7.95 -13.41 10.74
N TYR A 85 -7.20 -14.39 11.24
CA TYR A 85 -7.50 -15.80 11.00
C TYR A 85 -8.78 -16.24 11.73
N PHE A 86 -9.01 -15.75 12.93
CA PHE A 86 -10.24 -15.94 13.70
C PHE A 86 -11.11 -14.68 13.63
N SER A 87 -12.43 -14.84 13.82
CA SER A 87 -13.38 -13.73 13.86
C SER A 87 -13.34 -12.95 15.17
N SER A 88 -12.82 -13.57 16.23
CA SER A 88 -12.68 -12.95 17.56
C SER A 88 -11.64 -13.67 18.41
N ASP A 89 -11.12 -12.99 19.42
CA ASP A 89 -10.27 -13.58 20.45
C ASP A 89 -10.94 -14.76 21.16
N ALA A 90 -12.24 -14.67 21.39
CA ALA A 90 -13.02 -15.74 22.01
C ALA A 90 -13.03 -17.01 21.15
N GLU A 91 -13.20 -16.88 19.84
CA GLU A 91 -13.11 -18.00 18.90
C GLU A 91 -11.69 -18.59 18.89
N MET A 92 -10.66 -17.73 18.85
CA MET A 92 -9.26 -18.16 18.87
C MET A 92 -8.93 -18.96 20.14
N LEU A 93 -9.27 -18.43 21.30
CA LEU A 93 -9.04 -19.10 22.58
C LEU A 93 -9.77 -20.45 22.65
N ALA A 94 -11.02 -20.50 22.18
CA ALA A 94 -11.80 -21.73 22.14
C ALA A 94 -11.22 -22.76 21.16
N ALA A 95 -10.83 -22.35 19.97
CA ALA A 95 -10.26 -23.24 18.95
C ALA A 95 -8.91 -23.82 19.37
N LEU A 96 -8.06 -23.03 20.04
CA LEU A 96 -6.77 -23.45 20.58
C LEU A 96 -6.88 -24.16 21.94
N GLY A 97 -8.05 -24.18 22.56
CA GLY A 97 -8.26 -24.76 23.89
C GLY A 97 -7.55 -23.97 25.00
N LEU A 98 -7.34 -22.68 24.79
CA LEU A 98 -6.68 -21.80 25.76
C LEU A 98 -7.67 -21.23 26.77
N SER A 99 -7.21 -21.04 28.00
CA SER A 99 -8.01 -20.39 29.05
C SER A 99 -7.97 -18.86 28.93
N SER A 100 -8.87 -18.18 29.65
CA SER A 100 -8.86 -16.71 29.78
C SER A 100 -7.59 -16.11 30.41
N LYS A 101 -6.65 -16.95 30.86
CA LYS A 101 -5.34 -16.52 31.37
C LYS A 101 -4.27 -16.39 30.27
N ALA A 102 -4.59 -16.75 29.03
CA ALA A 102 -3.69 -16.52 27.92
C ALA A 102 -3.53 -15.01 27.68
N LEU A 103 -2.29 -14.57 27.47
CA LEU A 103 -1.99 -13.19 27.08
C LEU A 103 -2.03 -13.12 25.55
N ILE A 104 -2.87 -12.25 25.01
CA ILE A 104 -2.92 -11.94 23.59
C ILE A 104 -2.14 -10.66 23.36
N VAL A 105 -1.17 -10.70 22.47
CA VAL A 105 -0.36 -9.55 22.09
C VAL A 105 -0.51 -9.33 20.60
N GLU A 106 -1.02 -8.17 20.22
CA GLU A 106 -1.06 -7.73 18.84
C GLU A 106 0.22 -6.93 18.52
N THR A 107 0.90 -7.33 17.45
CA THR A 107 2.03 -6.56 16.94
C THR A 107 1.54 -5.37 16.11
N PRO A 108 2.16 -4.19 16.22
CA PRO A 108 1.83 -3.07 15.34
C PRO A 108 1.98 -3.47 13.86
N PRO A 109 1.11 -2.95 12.97
CA PRO A 109 1.16 -3.27 11.54
C PRO A 109 2.42 -2.73 10.85
N GLU A 110 3.05 -1.72 11.43
CA GLU A 110 4.28 -1.09 10.96
C GLU A 110 5.21 -0.77 12.14
N PHE A 111 6.49 -0.81 11.90
CA PHE A 111 7.49 -0.32 12.83
C PHE A 111 7.45 1.20 12.97
N SER A 112 7.82 1.73 14.13
CA SER A 112 8.26 3.12 14.27
C SER A 112 9.59 3.35 13.51
N ILE A 113 10.00 4.59 13.35
CA ILE A 113 11.29 4.90 12.70
C ILE A 113 12.46 4.28 13.49
N GLU A 114 12.42 4.36 14.80
CA GLU A 114 13.42 3.81 15.71
C GLU A 114 13.47 2.28 15.65
N GLU A 115 12.32 1.63 15.68
CA GLU A 115 12.23 0.17 15.53
C GLU A 115 12.73 -0.29 14.17
N THR A 116 12.39 0.44 13.09
CA THR A 116 12.92 0.15 11.75
C THR A 116 14.46 0.22 11.73
N LYS A 117 15.04 1.27 12.30
CA LYS A 117 16.51 1.42 12.39
C LYS A 117 17.13 0.28 13.18
N GLN A 118 16.56 -0.05 14.35
CA GLN A 118 17.07 -1.14 15.19
C GLN A 118 16.95 -2.49 14.49
N PHE A 119 15.83 -2.74 13.82
CA PHE A 119 15.61 -3.98 13.06
C PHE A 119 16.60 -4.10 11.90
N MET A 120 16.77 -3.05 11.09
CA MET A 120 17.69 -3.00 9.97
C MET A 120 19.16 -3.21 10.43
N HIS A 121 19.55 -2.55 11.53
CA HIS A 121 20.87 -2.76 12.14
C HIS A 121 21.07 -4.22 12.59
N THR A 122 20.06 -4.83 13.22
CA THR A 122 20.12 -6.25 13.63
C THR A 122 20.21 -7.17 12.42
N ALA A 123 19.56 -6.81 11.30
CA ALA A 123 19.68 -7.49 10.01
C ALA A 123 21.01 -7.19 9.29
N GLY A 124 21.92 -6.41 9.88
CA GLY A 124 23.24 -6.09 9.34
C GLY A 124 23.27 -4.94 8.34
N TYR A 125 22.22 -4.13 8.26
CA TYR A 125 22.17 -2.93 7.41
C TYR A 125 22.34 -1.66 8.23
N ASP A 126 23.45 -0.95 7.97
CA ASP A 126 23.83 0.30 8.66
C ASP A 126 23.72 1.53 7.72
N GLY A 127 23.15 1.36 6.52
CA GLY A 127 22.97 2.43 5.56
C GLY A 127 21.80 3.37 5.89
N GLU A 128 21.63 4.40 5.06
CA GLU A 128 20.49 5.29 5.15
C GLU A 128 19.22 4.56 4.67
N ILE A 129 18.18 4.60 5.50
CA ILE A 129 16.89 3.98 5.19
C ILE A 129 16.08 4.95 4.32
N PRO A 130 15.70 4.57 3.10
CA PRO A 130 14.93 5.45 2.23
C PRO A 130 13.58 5.84 2.84
N VAL A 131 13.20 7.10 2.70
CA VAL A 131 11.93 7.63 3.24
C VAL A 131 10.72 6.92 2.64
N TRP A 132 10.83 6.44 1.40
CA TRP A 132 9.77 5.72 0.70
C TRP A 132 9.62 4.26 1.13
N LEU A 133 10.55 3.69 1.91
CA LEU A 133 10.50 2.29 2.31
C LEU A 133 9.36 2.05 3.31
N PRO A 134 8.40 1.14 3.01
CA PRO A 134 7.39 0.77 3.99
C PRO A 134 8.02 0.14 5.23
N ARG A 135 7.63 0.61 6.40
CA ARG A 135 8.19 0.17 7.70
C ARG A 135 7.57 -1.14 8.18
N LYS A 136 7.43 -2.09 7.27
CA LYS A 136 6.91 -3.43 7.53
C LYS A 136 8.03 -4.43 7.66
N PRO A 137 7.97 -5.36 8.64
CA PRO A 137 9.06 -6.30 8.91
C PRO A 137 9.59 -7.01 7.65
N LEU A 138 8.70 -7.63 6.88
CA LEU A 138 9.07 -8.36 5.67
C LEU A 138 9.76 -7.48 4.62
N ILE A 139 9.25 -6.27 4.39
CA ILE A 139 9.81 -5.36 3.39
C ILE A 139 11.15 -4.82 3.86
N ALA A 140 11.28 -4.50 5.15
CA ALA A 140 12.52 -4.04 5.75
C ALA A 140 13.61 -5.13 5.72
N GLU A 141 13.25 -6.40 6.03
CA GLU A 141 14.15 -7.54 5.95
C GLU A 141 14.68 -7.73 4.53
N MET A 142 13.79 -7.79 3.55
CA MET A 142 14.21 -7.97 2.15
C MET A 142 15.04 -6.79 1.63
N TYR A 143 14.75 -5.56 2.09
CA TYR A 143 15.59 -4.41 1.75
C TYR A 143 17.00 -4.54 2.34
N ALA A 144 17.12 -4.99 3.59
CA ALA A 144 18.41 -5.24 4.22
C ALA A 144 19.20 -6.34 3.49
N ASP A 145 18.54 -7.44 3.15
CA ASP A 145 19.15 -8.56 2.42
C ASP A 145 19.65 -8.15 1.03
N PHE A 146 18.85 -7.41 0.26
CA PHE A 146 19.24 -6.94 -1.06
C PHE A 146 20.38 -5.93 -1.02
N SER A 147 20.44 -5.13 0.06
CA SER A 147 21.51 -4.14 0.23
C SER A 147 22.85 -4.77 0.63
N GLN A 148 22.84 -5.94 1.27
CA GLN A 148 24.05 -6.68 1.63
C GLN A 148 24.55 -7.59 0.50
N GLY A 149 23.64 -8.07 -0.35
CA GLY A 149 24.02 -8.78 -1.55
C GLY A 149 24.63 -7.83 -2.59
N GLU A 150 25.42 -8.34 -3.53
CA GLU A 150 25.89 -7.58 -4.70
C GLU A 150 24.74 -7.13 -5.63
N LEU A 151 23.50 -7.32 -5.20
CA LEU A 151 22.29 -6.86 -5.89
C LEU A 151 22.17 -5.34 -5.73
N VAL A 152 22.79 -4.65 -6.65
CA VAL A 152 22.77 -3.18 -6.87
C VAL A 152 21.35 -2.59 -6.93
N THR A 153 20.32 -3.42 -6.90
CA THR A 153 18.91 -3.06 -7.08
C THR A 153 18.34 -2.19 -5.96
N ALA A 154 18.80 -2.32 -4.71
CA ALA A 154 18.31 -1.47 -3.62
C ALA A 154 18.75 0.00 -3.79
N SER A 155 19.93 0.25 -4.37
CA SER A 155 20.41 1.59 -4.69
C SER A 155 19.83 2.18 -5.98
N ALA A 156 19.17 1.36 -6.81
CA ALA A 156 18.57 1.79 -8.07
C ALA A 156 17.18 2.44 -7.92
N GLY A 157 16.71 2.62 -6.67
CA GLY A 157 15.46 3.31 -6.36
C GLY A 157 14.27 2.40 -6.08
N ARG A 158 13.14 3.04 -5.75
CA ARG A 158 11.91 2.38 -5.31
C ARG A 158 11.34 1.34 -6.32
N PRO A 159 11.26 1.64 -7.63
CA PRO A 159 10.70 0.68 -8.59
C PRO A 159 11.56 -0.58 -8.74
N ALA A 160 12.88 -0.43 -8.84
CA ALA A 160 13.80 -1.55 -8.98
C ALA A 160 13.80 -2.45 -7.74
N PHE A 161 13.76 -1.85 -6.54
CA PHE A 161 13.57 -2.61 -5.31
C PHE A 161 12.25 -3.37 -5.33
N TRP A 162 11.14 -2.72 -5.73
CA TRP A 162 9.84 -3.37 -5.81
C TRP A 162 9.83 -4.59 -6.75
N GLU A 163 10.46 -4.47 -7.91
CA GLU A 163 10.56 -5.58 -8.87
C GLU A 163 11.31 -6.78 -8.27
N SER A 164 12.44 -6.54 -7.63
CA SER A 164 13.21 -7.59 -6.94
C SER A 164 12.43 -8.19 -5.76
N PHE A 165 11.69 -7.35 -5.03
CA PHE A 165 10.84 -7.77 -3.94
C PHE A 165 9.74 -8.72 -4.41
N ILE A 166 8.97 -8.34 -5.44
CA ILE A 166 7.86 -9.17 -5.94
C ILE A 166 8.35 -10.47 -6.59
N GLU A 167 9.47 -10.44 -7.29
CA GLU A 167 10.10 -11.64 -7.85
C GLU A 167 10.54 -12.61 -6.76
N THR A 168 11.18 -12.11 -5.72
CA THR A 168 11.61 -12.94 -4.58
C THR A 168 10.40 -13.51 -3.85
N LEU A 169 9.36 -12.73 -3.65
CA LEU A 169 8.11 -13.15 -3.01
C LEU A 169 7.43 -14.28 -3.80
N CYS A 170 7.28 -14.12 -5.10
CA CYS A 170 6.72 -15.15 -5.99
C CYS A 170 7.61 -16.40 -6.07
N SER A 171 8.94 -16.22 -6.11
CA SER A 171 9.89 -17.34 -6.16
C SER A 171 9.90 -18.15 -4.88
N ARG A 172 9.74 -17.50 -3.71
CA ARG A 172 9.63 -18.22 -2.43
C ARG A 172 8.38 -19.10 -2.40
N ASP A 173 7.25 -18.58 -2.83
CA ASP A 173 5.99 -19.31 -2.82
C ASP A 173 5.96 -20.42 -3.89
N ALA A 174 6.59 -20.22 -5.04
CA ALA A 174 6.74 -21.24 -6.06
C ALA A 174 7.56 -22.45 -5.55
N LYS A 175 8.64 -22.21 -4.78
CA LYS A 175 9.46 -23.28 -4.17
C LYS A 175 8.71 -24.11 -3.12
N ILE A 176 7.79 -23.49 -2.39
CA ILE A 176 7.00 -24.21 -1.38
C ILE A 176 6.06 -25.22 -2.04
N ARG A 177 5.72 -25.03 -3.31
CA ARG A 177 4.60 -25.77 -3.92
C ARG A 177 4.80 -26.31 -5.32
N GLU A 178 5.99 -26.31 -5.89
CA GLU A 178 6.37 -26.92 -7.17
C GLU A 178 5.30 -26.92 -8.32
N SER A 179 4.11 -26.32 -8.09
CA SER A 179 2.95 -26.43 -8.99
C SER A 179 2.85 -25.26 -9.97
N TYR A 180 3.43 -24.11 -9.63
CA TYR A 180 3.42 -22.93 -10.49
C TYR A 180 4.76 -22.23 -10.45
N ASP A 181 5.20 -21.75 -11.61
CA ASP A 181 6.39 -20.91 -11.69
C ASP A 181 6.12 -19.49 -11.18
N PRO A 182 7.17 -18.76 -10.77
CA PRO A 182 7.03 -17.41 -10.22
C PRO A 182 6.34 -16.41 -11.16
N GLU A 183 6.55 -16.56 -12.46
CA GLU A 183 5.97 -15.68 -13.47
C GLU A 183 4.46 -15.88 -13.58
N THR A 184 3.99 -17.12 -13.55
CA THR A 184 2.55 -17.45 -13.48
C THR A 184 1.91 -16.83 -12.25
N ILE A 185 2.52 -16.93 -11.07
CA ILE A 185 2.03 -16.32 -9.83
C ILE A 185 1.95 -14.79 -9.98
N LYS A 186 3.01 -14.15 -10.46
CA LYS A 186 3.05 -12.71 -10.69
C LYS A 186 1.96 -12.24 -11.65
N ASN A 187 1.76 -12.94 -12.77
CA ASN A 187 0.73 -12.61 -13.75
C ASN A 187 -0.70 -12.74 -13.18
N ILE A 188 -0.96 -13.73 -12.34
CA ILE A 188 -2.24 -13.85 -11.62
C ILE A 188 -2.44 -12.64 -10.70
N LEU A 189 -1.41 -12.27 -9.92
CA LEU A 189 -1.47 -11.11 -9.03
C LEU A 189 -1.70 -9.79 -9.82
N CYS A 190 -1.14 -9.64 -11.01
CA CYS A 190 -1.39 -8.51 -11.90
C CYS A 190 -2.88 -8.41 -12.27
N ILE A 191 -3.48 -9.52 -12.72
CA ILE A 191 -4.92 -9.52 -13.05
C ILE A 191 -5.76 -9.21 -11.81
N LEU A 192 -5.41 -9.75 -10.64
CA LEU A 192 -6.12 -9.46 -9.40
C LEU A 192 -5.97 -7.99 -8.98
N SER A 193 -4.80 -7.38 -9.19
CA SER A 193 -4.60 -5.95 -8.94
C SER A 193 -5.49 -5.09 -9.85
N ARG A 194 -5.71 -5.51 -11.11
CA ARG A 194 -6.63 -4.90 -12.06
C ARG A 194 -8.09 -4.99 -11.55
N VAL A 195 -8.51 -6.16 -11.05
CA VAL A 195 -9.84 -6.35 -10.45
C VAL A 195 -10.07 -5.39 -9.27
N THR A 196 -9.08 -5.20 -8.40
CA THR A 196 -9.23 -4.32 -7.25
C THR A 196 -9.39 -2.85 -7.61
N ARG A 197 -9.07 -2.44 -8.83
CA ARG A 197 -9.28 -1.06 -9.29
C ARG A 197 -10.74 -0.68 -9.40
N GLN A 198 -11.64 -1.66 -9.47
CA GLN A 198 -13.10 -1.46 -9.52
C GLN A 198 -13.73 -1.40 -8.13
N THR A 199 -13.03 -1.86 -7.09
CA THR A 199 -13.54 -1.92 -5.73
C THR A 199 -13.48 -0.57 -5.02
N GLN A 200 -14.16 -0.43 -3.88
CA GLN A 200 -14.21 0.84 -3.17
C GLN A 200 -12.86 1.20 -2.53
N ASP A 201 -12.17 0.21 -1.97
CA ASP A 201 -10.93 0.44 -1.20
C ASP A 201 -9.65 0.25 -2.04
N GLY A 202 -9.79 -0.16 -3.31
CA GLY A 202 -8.67 -0.38 -4.20
C GLY A 202 -7.80 -1.61 -3.87
N ARG A 203 -7.96 -2.25 -2.72
CA ARG A 203 -7.21 -3.44 -2.31
C ARG A 203 -8.02 -4.73 -2.35
N GLY A 204 -9.32 -4.63 -2.39
CA GLY A 204 -10.28 -5.75 -2.39
C GLY A 204 -11.70 -5.24 -2.13
N PRO A 205 -12.68 -6.11 -1.94
CA PRO A 205 -12.55 -7.57 -1.88
C PRO A 205 -12.24 -8.23 -3.23
N ILE A 206 -11.49 -9.32 -3.20
CA ILE A 206 -11.20 -10.22 -4.29
C ILE A 206 -11.91 -11.53 -3.98
N SER A 207 -12.92 -11.87 -4.77
CA SER A 207 -13.68 -13.09 -4.55
C SER A 207 -12.92 -14.32 -5.04
N THR A 208 -13.34 -15.48 -4.57
CA THR A 208 -12.91 -16.78 -5.09
C THR A 208 -13.05 -16.90 -6.61
N THR A 209 -14.16 -16.38 -7.13
CA THR A 209 -14.42 -16.38 -8.58
C THR A 209 -13.42 -15.52 -9.34
N ASP A 210 -13.01 -14.37 -8.77
CA ASP A 210 -11.99 -13.51 -9.38
C ASP A 210 -10.63 -14.21 -9.43
N VAL A 211 -10.24 -14.91 -8.35
CA VAL A 211 -9.01 -15.71 -8.32
C VAL A 211 -9.03 -16.83 -9.35
N GLN A 212 -10.14 -17.55 -9.47
CA GLN A 212 -10.29 -18.61 -10.48
C GLN A 212 -10.25 -18.06 -11.92
N ARG A 213 -10.89 -16.91 -12.15
CA ARG A 213 -10.89 -16.24 -13.44
C ARG A 213 -9.48 -15.74 -13.81
N ALA A 214 -8.77 -15.10 -12.86
CA ALA A 214 -7.40 -14.65 -13.08
C ALA A 214 -6.48 -15.83 -13.44
N PHE A 215 -6.62 -16.94 -12.72
CA PHE A 215 -5.88 -18.17 -13.04
C PHE A 215 -6.22 -18.68 -14.46
N ALA A 216 -7.51 -18.81 -14.79
CA ALA A 216 -7.92 -19.28 -16.09
C ALA A 216 -7.41 -18.38 -17.24
N THR A 217 -7.36 -17.07 -17.01
CA THR A 217 -6.81 -16.12 -17.98
C THR A 217 -5.32 -16.31 -18.21
N VAL A 218 -4.54 -16.58 -17.16
CA VAL A 218 -3.08 -16.76 -17.26
C VAL A 218 -2.72 -18.14 -17.81
N VAL A 219 -3.39 -19.20 -17.34
CA VAL A 219 -3.03 -20.59 -17.61
C VAL A 219 -3.82 -21.17 -18.80
N GLY A 220 -4.91 -20.51 -19.20
CA GLY A 220 -5.79 -20.96 -20.30
C GLY A 220 -6.77 -22.08 -19.93
N GLN A 221 -6.85 -22.47 -18.66
CA GLN A 221 -7.75 -23.51 -18.16
C GLN A 221 -8.18 -23.22 -16.72
N HIS A 222 -9.36 -23.72 -16.33
CA HIS A 222 -9.81 -23.60 -14.95
C HIS A 222 -8.93 -24.39 -13.97
N PRO A 223 -8.71 -23.87 -12.76
CA PRO A 223 -7.90 -24.56 -11.76
C PRO A 223 -8.56 -25.88 -11.33
N ALA A 224 -7.76 -26.96 -11.22
CA ALA A 224 -8.19 -28.18 -10.57
C ALA A 224 -8.49 -27.91 -9.08
N GLN A 225 -9.26 -28.79 -8.43
CA GLN A 225 -9.68 -28.60 -7.05
C GLN A 225 -8.51 -28.41 -6.08
N GLU A 226 -7.40 -29.10 -6.31
CA GLU A 226 -6.14 -28.98 -5.53
C GLU A 226 -5.47 -27.61 -5.75
N ALA A 227 -5.50 -27.11 -6.99
CA ALA A 227 -4.98 -25.79 -7.33
C ALA A 227 -5.80 -24.65 -6.68
N THR A 228 -7.10 -24.84 -6.53
CA THR A 228 -8.00 -23.87 -5.91
C THR A 228 -7.60 -23.55 -4.46
N SER A 229 -7.22 -24.55 -3.68
CA SER A 229 -6.74 -24.34 -2.29
C SER A 229 -5.41 -23.58 -2.23
N MET A 230 -4.59 -23.68 -3.29
CA MET A 230 -3.31 -22.98 -3.38
C MET A 230 -3.48 -21.51 -3.75
N LEU A 231 -4.44 -21.22 -4.61
CA LEU A 231 -4.74 -19.85 -5.02
C LEU A 231 -5.23 -18.96 -3.87
N GLN A 232 -5.78 -19.58 -2.80
CA GLN A 232 -6.16 -18.85 -1.58
C GLN A 232 -4.97 -18.29 -0.80
N ARG A 233 -3.76 -18.77 -1.07
CA ARG A 233 -2.54 -18.42 -0.36
C ARG A 233 -1.54 -17.71 -1.25
N LEU A 234 -2.04 -17.04 -2.30
CA LEU A 234 -1.19 -16.20 -3.14
C LEU A 234 -0.45 -15.17 -2.27
N PRO A 235 0.83 -14.94 -2.55
CA PRO A 235 1.63 -14.01 -1.79
C PRO A 235 1.04 -12.60 -1.87
N GLY A 236 1.17 -11.85 -0.78
CA GLY A 236 0.65 -10.48 -0.71
C GLY A 236 -0.87 -10.35 -0.55
N LEU A 237 -1.61 -11.46 -0.47
CA LEU A 237 -3.05 -11.47 -0.19
C LEU A 237 -3.33 -11.88 1.26
N GLY A 238 -4.23 -11.13 1.90
CA GLY A 238 -4.81 -11.44 3.20
C GLY A 238 -6.32 -11.61 3.10
N ARG A 239 -6.97 -12.05 4.17
CA ARG A 239 -8.44 -12.06 4.26
C ARG A 239 -8.98 -10.65 4.46
N VAL A 240 -10.16 -10.37 3.90
CA VAL A 240 -10.89 -9.13 4.16
C VAL A 240 -11.46 -9.13 5.58
N ALA A 241 -12.09 -10.24 5.97
CA ALA A 241 -12.67 -10.48 7.29
C ALA A 241 -12.66 -11.99 7.61
N ALA A 242 -12.84 -12.33 8.86
CA ALA A 242 -12.84 -13.72 9.31
C ALA A 242 -14.06 -14.51 8.81
N GLU A 243 -15.16 -13.81 8.52
CA GLU A 243 -16.44 -14.38 8.11
C GLU A 243 -16.53 -14.63 6.59
N THR A 244 -15.54 -14.19 5.80
CA THR A 244 -15.55 -14.35 4.34
C THR A 244 -14.30 -15.06 3.85
N ASP A 245 -14.41 -15.68 2.67
CA ASP A 245 -13.26 -16.23 1.95
C ASP A 245 -12.62 -15.21 1.01
N ASP A 246 -13.17 -14.00 0.95
CA ASP A 246 -12.64 -12.93 0.12
C ASP A 246 -11.23 -12.52 0.57
N ARG A 247 -10.44 -12.14 -0.39
CA ARG A 247 -9.06 -11.69 -0.20
C ARG A 247 -8.94 -10.20 -0.48
N GLN A 248 -7.87 -9.62 0.01
CA GLN A 248 -7.44 -8.27 -0.33
C GLN A 248 -5.91 -8.21 -0.33
N PHE A 249 -5.37 -7.28 -1.07
CA PHE A 249 -3.95 -6.97 -0.93
C PHE A 249 -3.66 -6.41 0.47
N ILE A 250 -2.61 -6.94 1.09
CA ILE A 250 -2.24 -6.55 2.47
C ILE A 250 -1.55 -5.18 2.53
N ASP A 251 -1.11 -4.67 1.38
CA ASP A 251 -0.28 -3.45 1.30
C ASP A 251 -0.45 -2.71 -0.02
N ASP A 252 -0.45 -1.37 0.06
CA ASP A 252 -0.47 -0.50 -1.12
C ASP A 252 0.83 -0.62 -1.93
N PHE A 253 1.97 -0.85 -1.26
CA PHE A 253 3.25 -1.08 -1.93
C PHE A 253 3.21 -2.27 -2.88
N ILE A 254 2.47 -3.34 -2.53
CA ILE A 254 2.30 -4.50 -3.39
C ILE A 254 1.35 -4.19 -4.54
N VAL A 255 0.15 -3.68 -4.25
CA VAL A 255 -0.89 -3.52 -5.26
C VAL A 255 -0.59 -2.41 -6.27
N GLU A 256 -0.01 -1.29 -5.83
CA GLU A 256 0.37 -0.21 -6.74
C GLU A 256 1.46 -0.66 -7.72
N GLY A 257 2.51 -1.31 -7.22
CA GLY A 257 3.55 -1.81 -8.09
C GLY A 257 3.05 -2.86 -9.10
N LEU A 258 2.13 -3.76 -8.67
CA LEU A 258 1.48 -4.71 -9.58
C LEU A 258 0.63 -4.01 -10.65
N ARG A 259 -0.10 -2.94 -10.30
CA ARG A 259 -0.84 -2.12 -11.27
C ARG A 259 0.06 -1.48 -12.30
N GLY A 260 1.19 -0.93 -11.85
CA GLY A 260 2.19 -0.35 -12.75
C GLY A 260 2.81 -1.40 -13.67
N PHE A 261 3.15 -2.56 -13.14
CA PHE A 261 3.68 -3.67 -13.92
C PHE A 261 2.64 -4.19 -14.95
N ASP A 262 1.38 -4.31 -14.55
CA ASP A 262 0.27 -4.71 -15.41
C ASP A 262 0.06 -3.70 -16.55
N ALA A 263 0.04 -2.40 -16.28
CA ALA A 263 -0.07 -1.36 -17.29
C ALA A 263 1.11 -1.41 -18.29
N ALA A 264 2.34 -1.57 -17.82
CA ALA A 264 3.50 -1.72 -18.68
C ALA A 264 3.43 -2.99 -19.56
N LYS A 265 2.88 -4.08 -19.02
CA LYS A 265 2.64 -5.31 -19.78
C LYS A 265 1.58 -5.10 -20.86
N ILE A 266 0.46 -4.44 -20.55
CA ILE A 266 -0.58 -4.10 -21.52
C ILE A 266 -0.02 -3.30 -22.70
N ILE A 267 0.88 -2.35 -22.43
CA ILE A 267 1.58 -1.58 -23.47
C ILE A 267 2.38 -2.54 -24.37
N SER A 268 3.20 -3.40 -23.78
CA SER A 268 4.12 -4.27 -24.53
C SER A 268 3.41 -5.40 -25.30
N THR A 269 2.26 -5.85 -24.83
CA THR A 269 1.48 -6.92 -25.47
C THR A 269 0.38 -6.40 -26.39
N PHE A 270 0.18 -5.09 -26.44
CA PHE A 270 -0.91 -4.44 -27.19
C PHE A 270 -2.29 -5.03 -26.85
N GLU A 271 -2.51 -5.36 -25.55
CA GLU A 271 -3.80 -5.88 -25.09
C GLU A 271 -4.88 -4.81 -25.27
N ASP A 272 -5.92 -5.12 -26.07
CA ASP A 272 -7.05 -4.23 -26.32
C ASP A 272 -8.16 -4.49 -25.32
N ASP A 273 -8.95 -3.45 -25.01
CA ASP A 273 -10.17 -3.47 -24.19
C ASP A 273 -9.99 -4.22 -22.84
N VAL A 274 -9.19 -3.64 -21.96
CA VAL A 274 -9.01 -4.18 -20.59
C VAL A 274 -10.14 -3.77 -19.63
N GLY A 275 -11.15 -3.04 -20.10
CA GLY A 275 -12.31 -2.59 -19.34
C GLY A 275 -11.96 -1.52 -18.30
N SER A 276 -10.98 -0.68 -18.58
CA SER A 276 -10.48 0.33 -17.63
C SER A 276 -11.51 1.42 -17.30
N ASN A 277 -12.52 1.63 -18.13
CA ASN A 277 -13.62 2.57 -17.91
C ASN A 277 -14.41 2.32 -16.61
N THR A 278 -14.29 1.12 -16.03
CA THR A 278 -14.94 0.77 -14.76
C THR A 278 -14.04 1.00 -13.56
N TRP A 279 -12.79 1.39 -13.75
CA TRP A 279 -11.84 1.61 -12.68
C TRP A 279 -12.16 2.87 -11.88
N LYS A 280 -11.92 2.79 -10.57
CA LYS A 280 -12.09 3.87 -9.60
C LYS A 280 -10.76 4.31 -8.98
N HIS A 281 -9.68 3.62 -9.32
CA HIS A 281 -8.35 3.88 -8.78
C HIS A 281 -7.32 3.87 -9.89
N GLY A 282 -6.41 4.84 -9.85
CA GLY A 282 -5.20 4.88 -10.68
C GLY A 282 -4.15 3.85 -10.26
N ALA A 283 -3.01 3.87 -10.93
CA ALA A 283 -1.90 2.97 -10.61
C ALA A 283 -1.26 3.25 -9.24
N GLY A 284 -1.42 4.45 -8.70
CA GLY A 284 -0.72 4.92 -7.49
C GLY A 284 0.70 5.42 -7.81
N ASP A 285 1.34 6.08 -6.82
CA ASP A 285 2.66 6.70 -7.05
C ASP A 285 3.73 5.68 -7.42
N LEU A 286 3.79 4.56 -6.69
CA LEU A 286 4.73 3.49 -7.03
C LEU A 286 4.40 2.86 -8.39
N GLY A 287 3.11 2.70 -8.70
CA GLY A 287 2.68 2.15 -9.99
C GLY A 287 3.15 3.02 -11.16
N LEU A 288 3.02 4.33 -11.06
CA LEU A 288 3.51 5.26 -12.07
C LEU A 288 5.04 5.19 -12.22
N GLU A 289 5.79 5.08 -11.12
CA GLU A 289 7.24 4.89 -11.16
C GLU A 289 7.63 3.55 -11.79
N VAL A 290 6.87 2.47 -11.54
CA VAL A 290 7.11 1.16 -12.18
C VAL A 290 6.85 1.23 -13.68
N ILE A 291 5.78 1.92 -14.12
CA ILE A 291 5.54 2.17 -15.54
C ILE A 291 6.75 2.90 -16.15
N ALA A 292 7.17 4.02 -15.56
CA ALA A 292 8.30 4.81 -16.06
C ALA A 292 9.59 3.99 -16.16
N ASN A 293 9.92 3.22 -15.09
CA ASN A 293 11.10 2.36 -15.06
C ASN A 293 11.08 1.31 -16.19
N ARG A 294 9.91 0.72 -16.44
CA ARG A 294 9.72 -0.26 -17.51
C ARG A 294 9.83 0.36 -18.90
N LEU A 295 9.27 1.54 -19.10
CA LEU A 295 9.38 2.27 -20.37
C LEU A 295 10.84 2.62 -20.67
N ASN A 296 11.62 3.04 -19.69
CA ASN A 296 13.04 3.35 -19.84
C ASN A 296 13.87 2.10 -20.20
N SER A 297 13.56 0.97 -19.60
CA SER A 297 14.33 -0.28 -19.75
C SER A 297 13.99 -1.07 -21.02
N SER A 298 12.76 -0.98 -21.52
CA SER A 298 12.27 -1.83 -22.63
C SER A 298 12.11 -1.13 -23.97
N PHE A 299 12.49 0.17 -24.07
CA PHE A 299 12.34 1.00 -25.28
C PHE A 299 10.89 1.09 -25.82
N THR A 300 9.89 0.87 -24.95
CA THR A 300 8.47 0.88 -25.32
C THR A 300 7.81 2.26 -25.16
N LEU A 301 8.58 3.32 -24.96
CA LEU A 301 8.04 4.69 -24.83
C LEU A 301 7.21 5.09 -26.04
N HIS A 302 7.70 4.80 -27.25
CA HIS A 302 6.97 5.07 -28.50
C HIS A 302 5.65 4.29 -28.56
N ASP A 303 5.63 3.03 -28.14
CA ASP A 303 4.44 2.19 -28.14
C ASP A 303 3.39 2.74 -27.16
N ALA A 304 3.84 3.19 -25.99
CA ALA A 304 2.97 3.82 -24.98
C ALA A 304 2.30 5.10 -25.54
N ILE A 305 3.05 5.98 -26.19
CA ILE A 305 2.52 7.20 -26.81
C ILE A 305 1.60 6.84 -27.96
N SER A 306 2.01 5.92 -28.85
CA SER A 306 1.20 5.48 -30.00
C SER A 306 -0.12 4.86 -29.57
N ARG A 307 -0.15 4.13 -28.44
CA ARG A 307 -1.37 3.60 -27.88
C ARG A 307 -2.35 4.72 -27.55
N ILE A 308 -1.92 5.73 -26.78
CA ILE A 308 -2.77 6.86 -26.41
C ILE A 308 -3.26 7.61 -27.65
N GLN A 309 -2.42 7.80 -28.66
CA GLN A 309 -2.77 8.50 -29.91
C GLN A 309 -3.77 7.73 -30.77
N ASN A 310 -3.74 6.41 -30.74
CA ASN A 310 -4.62 5.56 -31.56
C ASN A 310 -5.98 5.35 -30.90
N GLU A 311 -6.08 5.43 -29.58
CA GLU A 311 -7.32 5.31 -28.84
C GLU A 311 -8.04 6.67 -28.78
N ARG A 312 -9.06 6.84 -29.60
CA ARG A 312 -9.93 8.03 -29.57
C ARG A 312 -11.17 7.75 -28.74
N GLY A 313 -11.30 8.47 -27.63
CA GLY A 313 -12.48 8.43 -26.78
C GLY A 313 -12.26 7.89 -25.38
N SER A 314 -13.34 7.80 -24.58
CA SER A 314 -13.31 7.53 -23.13
C SER A 314 -13.24 6.06 -22.72
N ILE A 315 -13.12 5.12 -23.66
CA ILE A 315 -13.26 3.67 -23.37
C ILE A 315 -12.14 3.19 -22.42
N GLU A 316 -10.91 3.67 -22.63
CA GLU A 316 -9.74 3.30 -21.84
C GLU A 316 -9.12 4.50 -21.11
N GLY A 317 -9.92 5.52 -20.80
CA GLY A 317 -9.47 6.76 -20.15
C GLY A 317 -8.60 6.53 -18.90
N PRO A 318 -9.02 5.73 -17.90
CA PRO A 318 -8.20 5.49 -16.72
C PRO A 318 -6.86 4.80 -16.98
N LEU A 319 -6.77 3.87 -17.93
CA LEU A 319 -5.50 3.25 -18.32
C LEU A 319 -4.61 4.27 -19.05
N ASN A 320 -5.18 5.05 -19.95
CA ASN A 320 -4.44 6.07 -20.68
C ASN A 320 -3.92 7.20 -19.75
N CYS A 321 -4.65 7.51 -18.68
CA CYS A 321 -4.18 8.38 -17.61
C CYS A 321 -2.91 7.83 -16.94
N ASP A 322 -2.91 6.55 -16.55
CA ASP A 322 -1.74 5.90 -15.95
C ASP A 322 -0.55 5.88 -16.92
N ILE A 323 -0.80 5.54 -18.19
CA ILE A 323 0.23 5.50 -19.22
C ILE A 323 0.83 6.90 -19.44
N ALA A 324 0.00 7.92 -19.62
CA ALA A 324 0.46 9.30 -19.81
C ALA A 324 1.29 9.80 -18.62
N ALA A 325 0.82 9.55 -17.40
CA ALA A 325 1.56 9.91 -16.19
C ALA A 325 2.89 9.15 -16.08
N GLY A 326 2.92 7.85 -16.37
CA GLY A 326 4.14 7.05 -16.40
C GLY A 326 5.14 7.50 -17.48
N VAL A 327 4.65 7.86 -18.67
CA VAL A 327 5.46 8.45 -19.74
C VAL A 327 6.08 9.78 -19.28
N LEU A 328 5.33 10.60 -18.57
CA LEU A 328 5.85 11.87 -18.03
C LEU A 328 6.86 11.68 -16.89
N LEU A 329 6.82 10.58 -16.17
CA LEU A 329 7.84 10.23 -15.18
C LEU A 329 9.09 9.56 -15.79
N SER A 330 9.05 9.14 -17.06
CA SER A 330 10.20 8.54 -17.72
C SER A 330 11.36 9.54 -17.87
N GLU A 331 12.54 9.06 -18.27
CA GLU A 331 13.73 9.90 -18.45
C GLU A 331 13.67 10.82 -19.68
N ALA A 332 12.59 10.77 -20.47
CA ALA A 332 12.45 11.60 -21.66
C ALA A 332 12.26 13.08 -21.30
N ASP A 333 13.15 13.96 -21.80
CA ASP A 333 13.06 15.41 -21.61
C ASP A 333 11.93 16.05 -22.44
N SER A 334 11.54 15.41 -23.53
CA SER A 334 10.51 15.90 -24.46
C SER A 334 9.56 14.78 -24.83
N VAL A 335 8.27 15.03 -24.67
CA VAL A 335 7.19 14.07 -24.97
C VAL A 335 6.16 14.73 -25.89
N ASP A 336 5.83 14.07 -26.98
CA ASP A 336 4.82 14.51 -27.94
C ASP A 336 3.60 13.58 -27.92
N PHE A 337 2.51 14.09 -27.34
CA PHE A 337 1.21 13.42 -27.27
C PHE A 337 0.26 13.89 -28.39
N SER A 338 0.74 14.61 -29.41
CA SER A 338 -0.11 15.20 -30.43
C SER A 338 -1.08 14.18 -31.04
N GLY A 339 -2.35 14.54 -31.06
CA GLY A 339 -3.42 13.67 -31.53
C GLY A 339 -4.04 12.78 -30.45
N SER A 340 -3.56 12.84 -29.20
CA SER A 340 -4.18 12.15 -28.07
C SER A 340 -5.35 12.96 -27.51
N GLU A 341 -6.35 12.26 -26.99
CA GLU A 341 -7.40 12.84 -26.16
C GLU A 341 -7.79 11.80 -25.11
N ILE A 342 -7.53 12.14 -23.84
CA ILE A 342 -7.81 11.26 -22.71
C ILE A 342 -9.00 11.84 -21.96
N VAL A 343 -10.08 11.07 -21.88
CA VAL A 343 -11.32 11.50 -21.22
C VAL A 343 -11.64 10.59 -20.06
N GLY A 344 -11.76 11.19 -18.86
CA GLY A 344 -12.06 10.47 -17.63
C GLY A 344 -10.91 9.61 -17.12
N GLY A 345 -10.72 9.58 -15.83
CA GLY A 345 -9.72 8.73 -15.17
C GLY A 345 -9.10 9.39 -13.95
N PHE A 346 -8.17 8.66 -13.35
CA PHE A 346 -7.56 9.02 -12.07
C PHE A 346 -6.04 9.06 -12.23
N ILE A 347 -5.44 10.20 -11.93
CA ILE A 347 -4.00 10.38 -11.93
C ILE A 347 -3.55 10.80 -10.53
N THR A 348 -2.74 9.97 -9.87
CA THR A 348 -2.21 10.31 -8.54
C THR A 348 -1.27 11.50 -8.62
N SER A 349 -0.34 11.48 -9.58
CA SER A 349 0.63 12.56 -9.80
C SER A 349 0.94 12.72 -11.28
N LEU A 350 0.80 13.92 -11.80
CA LEU A 350 1.14 14.32 -13.17
C LEU A 350 2.33 15.27 -13.11
N ASP A 351 3.51 14.78 -13.43
CA ASP A 351 4.76 15.55 -13.33
C ASP A 351 5.23 16.04 -14.71
N LEU A 352 4.95 17.31 -15.00
CA LEU A 352 5.43 18.00 -16.19
C LEU A 352 6.72 18.80 -15.94
N SER A 353 7.28 18.71 -14.70
CA SER A 353 8.40 19.55 -14.32
C SER A 353 9.62 19.33 -15.19
N GLN A 354 10.26 20.43 -15.61
CA GLN A 354 11.47 20.47 -16.44
C GLN A 354 11.34 19.77 -17.80
N LYS A 355 10.12 19.44 -18.25
CA LYS A 355 9.85 18.73 -19.49
C LYS A 355 9.27 19.64 -20.56
N LYS A 356 9.54 19.27 -21.82
CA LYS A 356 8.82 19.78 -22.97
C LYS A 356 7.68 18.82 -23.31
N VAL A 357 6.43 19.29 -23.16
CA VAL A 357 5.24 18.48 -23.41
C VAL A 357 4.41 19.11 -24.52
N VAL A 358 4.04 18.33 -25.52
CA VAL A 358 3.28 18.77 -26.68
C VAL A 358 2.03 17.91 -26.82
N GLY A 359 0.87 18.55 -27.00
CA GLY A 359 -0.37 17.87 -27.41
C GLY A 359 -0.99 16.96 -26.37
N LEU A 360 -0.75 17.16 -25.07
CA LEU A 360 -1.42 16.40 -24.01
C LEU A 360 -2.80 17.01 -23.72
N HIS A 361 -3.83 16.30 -24.07
CA HIS A 361 -5.23 16.71 -23.87
C HIS A 361 -5.90 15.80 -22.83
N LEU A 362 -6.21 16.38 -21.66
CA LEU A 362 -6.91 15.69 -20.56
C LEU A 362 -8.25 16.40 -20.30
N SER A 363 -9.32 15.64 -20.19
CA SER A 363 -10.64 16.15 -19.82
C SER A 363 -11.37 15.22 -18.86
N GLU A 364 -12.18 15.79 -17.99
CA GLU A 364 -13.00 15.07 -17.00
C GLU A 364 -12.18 14.12 -16.09
N CYS A 365 -10.93 14.49 -15.78
CA CYS A 365 -10.02 13.69 -14.97
C CYS A 365 -10.00 14.14 -13.51
N GLU A 366 -9.74 13.18 -12.60
CA GLU A 366 -9.42 13.44 -11.21
C GLU A 366 -7.91 13.31 -11.01
N ILE A 367 -7.24 14.42 -10.69
CA ILE A 367 -5.79 14.50 -10.60
C ILE A 367 -5.38 14.93 -9.19
N GLY A 368 -4.59 14.11 -8.51
CA GLY A 368 -4.11 14.42 -7.17
C GLY A 368 -3.13 15.59 -7.18
N ILE A 369 -2.01 15.46 -7.88
CA ILE A 369 -0.98 16.48 -7.96
C ILE A 369 -0.63 16.75 -9.42
N VAL A 370 -0.61 18.02 -9.81
CA VAL A 370 -0.02 18.49 -11.09
C VAL A 370 1.19 19.33 -10.77
N ASN A 371 2.39 18.88 -11.14
CA ASN A 371 3.62 19.63 -10.97
C ASN A 371 4.07 20.23 -12.31
N ILE A 372 4.13 21.57 -12.38
CA ILE A 372 4.45 22.31 -13.60
C ILE A 372 5.73 23.11 -13.52
N PHE A 373 6.61 22.82 -12.55
CA PHE A 373 7.84 23.55 -12.34
C PHE A 373 8.74 23.58 -13.60
N ASN A 374 9.03 24.76 -14.14
CA ASN A 374 9.84 24.91 -15.36
C ASN A 374 9.37 24.07 -16.55
N SER A 375 8.09 23.72 -16.61
CA SER A 375 7.54 23.02 -17.76
C SER A 375 7.45 23.92 -19.00
N ASN A 376 7.66 23.33 -20.18
CA ASN A 376 7.42 23.96 -21.46
C ASN A 376 6.32 23.21 -22.19
N VAL A 377 5.09 23.74 -22.15
CA VAL A 377 3.91 23.08 -22.72
C VAL A 377 3.42 23.81 -23.96
N SER A 378 3.03 23.05 -24.98
CA SER A 378 2.43 23.58 -26.20
C SER A 378 1.33 22.67 -26.70
N ASP A 379 0.24 23.22 -27.20
CA ASP A 379 -0.95 22.45 -27.63
C ASP A 379 -1.41 21.45 -26.55
N THR A 380 -1.38 21.89 -25.30
CA THR A 380 -1.67 21.05 -24.15
C THR A 380 -2.78 21.71 -23.35
N PHE A 381 -3.76 20.92 -22.88
CA PHE A 381 -4.80 21.42 -21.97
C PHE A 381 -5.25 20.34 -20.97
N ILE A 382 -5.62 20.81 -19.78
CA ILE A 382 -6.39 20.06 -18.79
C ILE A 382 -7.72 20.79 -18.62
N LYS A 383 -8.84 20.14 -18.92
CA LYS A 383 -10.15 20.77 -18.98
C LYS A 383 -11.19 20.00 -18.17
N ASP A 384 -12.15 20.75 -17.59
CA ASP A 384 -13.32 20.20 -16.88
C ASP A 384 -12.93 19.12 -15.83
N SER A 385 -11.76 19.27 -15.21
CA SER A 385 -11.11 18.28 -14.34
C SER A 385 -11.01 18.79 -12.91
N THR A 386 -10.82 17.84 -11.96
CA THR A 386 -10.53 18.18 -10.56
C THR A 386 -9.04 17.98 -10.30
N ILE A 387 -8.37 18.97 -9.75
CA ILE A 387 -6.97 18.95 -9.38
C ILE A 387 -6.86 19.23 -7.89
N ASP A 388 -6.38 18.29 -7.09
CA ASP A 388 -6.25 18.50 -5.65
C ASP A 388 -5.14 19.51 -5.32
N VAL A 389 -3.97 19.36 -5.96
CA VAL A 389 -2.81 20.24 -5.76
C VAL A 389 -2.20 20.62 -7.10
N LEU A 390 -2.12 21.92 -7.38
CA LEU A 390 -1.34 22.46 -8.49
C LEU A 390 -0.04 23.05 -7.93
N ASP A 391 1.10 22.43 -8.27
CA ASP A 391 2.43 22.78 -7.76
C ASP A 391 3.31 23.38 -8.84
N GLY A 392 4.24 24.25 -8.44
CA GLY A 392 5.23 24.84 -9.34
C GLY A 392 4.74 26.03 -10.17
N ILE A 393 3.60 26.63 -9.82
CA ILE A 393 3.11 27.85 -10.51
C ILE A 393 4.01 29.06 -10.24
N SER A 394 4.14 29.91 -11.27
CA SER A 394 4.77 31.23 -11.16
C SER A 394 3.66 32.27 -10.94
N GLY A 395 3.38 32.63 -9.68
CA GLY A 395 2.31 33.57 -9.33
C GLY A 395 1.06 32.89 -8.74
N ASP A 396 -0.04 33.62 -8.68
CA ASP A 396 -1.27 33.16 -8.01
C ASP A 396 -2.33 32.58 -8.96
N GLU A 397 -2.13 32.70 -10.26
CA GLU A 397 -3.08 32.23 -11.28
C GLU A 397 -2.64 30.91 -11.91
N ALA A 398 -3.61 30.03 -12.17
CA ALA A 398 -3.35 28.84 -12.95
C ALA A 398 -2.99 29.20 -14.40
N PRO A 399 -2.12 28.43 -15.06
CA PRO A 399 -1.83 28.63 -16.46
C PRO A 399 -3.08 28.57 -17.34
N SER A 400 -3.09 29.31 -18.46
CA SER A 400 -4.23 29.40 -19.36
C SER A 400 -4.66 28.07 -20.01
N TRP A 401 -3.79 27.06 -19.99
CA TRP A 401 -4.07 25.73 -20.52
C TRP A 401 -4.76 24.79 -19.48
N ILE A 402 -4.98 25.28 -18.24
CA ILE A 402 -5.83 24.62 -17.25
C ILE A 402 -7.18 25.37 -17.25
N GLU A 403 -8.16 24.76 -17.92
CA GLU A 403 -9.45 25.39 -18.22
C GLU A 403 -10.59 24.74 -17.45
N SER A 404 -11.49 25.53 -16.88
CA SER A 404 -12.71 25.04 -16.21
C SER A 404 -12.45 23.99 -15.13
N CYS A 405 -11.25 23.97 -14.53
CA CYS A 405 -10.86 22.98 -13.53
C CYS A 405 -11.16 23.47 -12.11
N THR A 406 -11.58 22.53 -11.26
CA THR A 406 -11.65 22.77 -9.82
C THR A 406 -10.28 22.47 -9.20
N VAL A 407 -9.60 23.48 -8.67
CA VAL A 407 -8.28 23.34 -8.03
C VAL A 407 -8.43 23.48 -6.52
N GLY A 408 -8.11 22.42 -5.78
CA GLY A 408 -8.23 22.36 -4.32
C GLY A 408 -7.20 23.23 -3.59
N SER A 409 -5.93 23.14 -4.00
CA SER A 409 -4.87 24.01 -3.48
C SER A 409 -3.85 24.36 -4.55
N ARG A 410 -3.24 25.55 -4.41
CA ARG A 410 -2.16 26.02 -5.27
C ARG A 410 -0.91 26.17 -4.43
N SER A 411 0.17 25.55 -4.84
CA SER A 411 1.47 25.67 -4.21
C SER A 411 2.40 26.40 -5.16
N SER A 412 2.70 27.66 -4.86
CA SER A 412 3.72 28.39 -5.61
C SER A 412 5.09 27.95 -5.14
N LEU A 413 6.07 27.98 -6.06
CA LEU A 413 7.50 27.78 -5.75
C LEU A 413 7.96 28.64 -4.58
N ASP A 414 7.43 29.85 -4.48
CA ASP A 414 7.71 30.77 -3.39
C ASP A 414 7.23 30.20 -2.05
N THR A 415 6.08 29.53 -1.99
CA THR A 415 5.55 28.96 -0.75
C THR A 415 6.40 27.76 -0.30
N VAL A 416 6.74 26.84 -1.18
CA VAL A 416 7.60 25.68 -0.83
C VAL A 416 9.03 26.11 -0.52
N ALA A 417 9.60 27.03 -1.29
CA ALA A 417 10.93 27.59 -1.03
C ALA A 417 10.94 28.43 0.27
N ARG A 418 9.84 29.11 0.58
CA ARG A 418 9.67 29.87 1.84
C ARG A 418 9.55 28.93 3.03
N ILE A 419 8.74 27.86 2.95
CA ILE A 419 8.66 26.85 4.02
C ILE A 419 10.04 26.24 4.28
N ARG A 420 10.82 25.95 3.24
CA ARG A 420 12.19 25.40 3.36
C ARG A 420 13.22 26.44 3.86
N LYS A 421 13.06 27.71 3.52
CA LYS A 421 13.97 28.80 3.94
C LYS A 421 13.58 29.43 5.27
N THR A 422 12.31 29.36 5.64
CA THR A 422 11.81 29.91 6.90
C THR A 422 12.08 28.87 7.99
N GLN A 423 12.90 29.26 8.97
CA GLN A 423 13.13 28.43 10.16
C GLN A 423 11.87 28.47 11.03
N LEU A 424 10.88 27.65 10.70
CA LEU A 424 9.66 27.50 11.50
C LEU A 424 9.98 26.79 12.81
N LYS A 425 9.35 27.24 13.90
CA LYS A 425 9.42 26.54 15.18
C LYS A 425 8.69 25.21 15.09
N SER A 426 9.00 24.30 16.01
CA SER A 426 8.38 22.96 16.06
C SER A 426 6.86 22.96 16.01
N ALA A 427 6.20 23.83 16.78
CA ALA A 427 4.74 23.94 16.78
C ALA A 427 4.18 24.46 15.44
N GLU A 428 4.86 25.41 14.80
CA GLU A 428 4.48 25.94 13.47
C GLU A 428 4.62 24.87 12.38
N MET A 429 5.70 24.04 12.42
CA MET A 429 5.88 22.92 11.50
C MET A 429 4.79 21.86 11.66
N ILE A 430 4.40 21.56 12.91
CA ILE A 430 3.28 20.67 13.20
C ILE A 430 1.99 21.23 12.63
N LEU A 431 1.71 22.52 12.86
CA LEU A 431 0.50 23.20 12.30
C LEU A 431 0.46 23.09 10.78
N VAL A 432 1.51 23.51 10.10
CA VAL A 432 1.61 23.46 8.63
C VAL A 432 1.39 22.04 8.10
N THR A 433 2.01 21.05 8.75
CA THR A 433 1.87 19.66 8.33
C THR A 433 0.46 19.12 8.54
N ILE A 434 -0.20 19.45 9.65
CA ILE A 434 -1.58 19.06 9.91
C ILE A 434 -2.53 19.74 8.91
N LEU A 435 -2.41 21.03 8.68
CA LEU A 435 -3.21 21.75 7.70
C LEU A 435 -3.05 21.16 6.29
N ARG A 436 -1.80 20.86 5.89
CA ARG A 436 -1.52 20.21 4.60
C ARG A 436 -2.19 18.87 4.48
N LYS A 437 -2.08 18.02 5.49
CA LYS A 437 -2.67 16.66 5.48
C LYS A 437 -4.20 16.66 5.50
N THR A 438 -4.83 17.65 6.10
CA THR A 438 -6.29 17.68 6.29
C THR A 438 -7.02 18.46 5.22
N PHE A 439 -6.48 19.62 4.79
CA PHE A 439 -7.15 20.51 3.84
C PHE A 439 -6.69 20.32 2.40
N PHE A 440 -5.44 19.86 2.19
CA PHE A 440 -4.78 19.87 0.89
C PHE A 440 -4.34 18.47 0.43
N GLN A 441 -4.79 17.43 1.08
CA GLN A 441 -4.65 16.05 0.62
C GLN A 441 -6.04 15.41 0.46
N PRO A 442 -6.22 14.47 -0.50
CA PRO A 442 -7.48 13.79 -0.74
C PRO A 442 -8.06 13.11 0.49
N GLY A 443 -9.37 13.11 0.63
CA GLY A 443 -10.09 12.40 1.69
C GLY A 443 -11.00 13.29 2.53
N SER A 444 -12.08 12.71 3.07
CA SER A 444 -13.08 13.39 3.90
C SER A 444 -12.61 13.62 5.35
N GLY A 445 -11.56 12.93 5.78
CA GLY A 445 -11.00 13.04 7.14
C GLY A 445 -9.78 12.16 7.32
N ARG A 446 -9.05 12.34 8.42
CA ARG A 446 -7.82 11.60 8.75
C ARG A 446 -7.92 10.95 10.13
N LYS A 447 -7.53 9.68 10.24
CA LYS A 447 -7.31 9.03 11.54
C LYS A 447 -6.18 9.76 12.27
N GLU A 448 -6.27 9.84 13.60
CA GLU A 448 -5.26 10.50 14.44
C GLU A 448 -3.86 9.99 14.16
N GLU A 449 -3.69 8.70 14.05
CA GLU A 449 -2.42 8.06 13.75
C GLU A 449 -1.84 8.51 12.39
N ALA A 450 -2.65 8.51 11.33
CA ALA A 450 -2.24 8.96 10.01
C ALA A 450 -1.90 10.46 9.99
N LEU A 451 -2.64 11.25 10.79
CA LEU A 451 -2.43 12.69 10.91
C LEU A 451 -1.12 13.02 11.62
N LEU A 452 -0.80 12.26 12.68
CA LEU A 452 0.40 12.48 13.50
C LEU A 452 1.65 11.76 12.95
N ARG A 453 1.49 10.89 11.98
CA ARG A 453 2.62 10.17 11.35
C ARG A 453 3.64 11.17 10.77
N GLY A 454 4.92 11.00 11.14
CA GLY A 454 6.03 11.87 10.71
C GLY A 454 6.13 13.22 11.44
N LEU A 455 5.27 13.50 12.42
CA LEU A 455 5.36 14.73 13.23
C LEU A 455 6.32 14.60 14.40
N GLY A 456 6.76 13.40 14.74
CA GLY A 456 7.74 13.16 15.80
C GLY A 456 9.09 13.87 15.60
N GLU A 457 9.44 14.19 14.35
CA GLU A 457 10.64 14.97 14.02
C GLU A 457 10.55 16.43 14.48
N TYR A 458 9.31 16.97 14.62
CA TYR A 458 9.06 18.37 14.93
C TYR A 458 8.68 18.60 16.40
N GLY A 459 8.29 17.57 17.14
CA GLY A 459 7.93 17.71 18.54
C GLY A 459 7.31 16.47 19.16
N ASP A 460 7.24 16.47 20.50
CA ASP A 460 6.67 15.36 21.26
C ASP A 460 5.14 15.26 21.13
N ALA A 461 4.57 14.15 21.58
CA ALA A 461 3.12 13.91 21.53
C ALA A 461 2.30 14.97 22.30
N LYS A 462 2.89 15.63 23.31
CA LYS A 462 2.23 16.70 24.06
C LYS A 462 2.03 17.94 23.19
N LEU A 463 3.06 18.37 22.47
CA LEU A 463 3.02 19.50 21.57
C LEU A 463 2.08 19.25 20.40
N GLN A 464 2.14 18.05 19.79
CA GLN A 464 1.22 17.63 18.73
C GLN A 464 -0.23 17.69 19.19
N GLY A 465 -0.52 17.16 20.39
CA GLY A 465 -1.85 17.22 20.99
C GLY A 465 -2.33 18.64 21.34
N GLN A 466 -1.40 19.57 21.64
CA GLN A 466 -1.75 20.98 21.85
C GLN A 466 -2.18 21.67 20.54
N VAL A 467 -1.42 21.47 19.46
CA VAL A 467 -1.76 22.02 18.14
C VAL A 467 -3.11 21.46 17.63
N LEU A 468 -3.34 20.15 17.76
CA LEU A 468 -4.62 19.53 17.40
C LEU A 468 -5.78 20.14 18.20
N ARG A 469 -5.63 20.33 19.50
CA ARG A 469 -6.67 20.95 20.34
C ARG A 469 -6.99 22.38 19.88
N ILE A 470 -6.00 23.18 19.50
CA ILE A 470 -6.22 24.53 18.96
C ILE A 470 -7.05 24.44 17.67
N LEU A 471 -6.72 23.54 16.75
CA LEU A 471 -7.45 23.39 15.49
C LEU A 471 -8.89 22.91 15.71
N VAL A 472 -9.13 22.01 16.64
CA VAL A 472 -10.47 21.53 17.00
C VAL A 472 -11.28 22.62 17.68
N SER A 473 -10.71 23.28 18.71
CA SER A 473 -11.42 24.36 19.44
C SER A 473 -11.72 25.58 18.57
N SER A 474 -10.92 25.80 17.52
CA SER A 474 -11.13 26.90 16.55
C SER A 474 -12.06 26.50 15.40
N GLY A 475 -12.63 25.29 15.42
CA GLY A 475 -13.55 24.81 14.40
C GLY A 475 -12.92 24.58 13.02
N PHE A 476 -11.61 24.33 12.96
CA PHE A 476 -10.92 23.93 11.72
C PHE A 476 -11.03 22.43 11.48
N LEU A 477 -11.00 21.66 12.56
CA LEU A 477 -11.16 20.21 12.55
C LEU A 477 -12.34 19.83 13.44
N GLN A 478 -13.12 18.86 13.00
CA GLN A 478 -14.14 18.19 13.82
C GLN A 478 -13.59 16.83 14.23
N GLU A 479 -13.65 16.53 15.53
CA GLU A 479 -13.31 15.22 16.06
C GLU A 479 -14.54 14.30 16.01
N ALA A 480 -14.41 13.15 15.39
CA ALA A 480 -15.45 12.12 15.30
C ALA A 480 -14.91 10.76 15.74
N PRO A 481 -15.76 9.90 16.32
CA PRO A 481 -15.36 8.53 16.63
C PRO A 481 -15.16 7.73 15.32
N GLY A 482 -13.99 7.13 15.15
CA GLY A 482 -13.68 6.22 14.06
C GLY A 482 -13.71 4.75 14.51
N ARG A 483 -13.72 3.80 13.57
CA ARG A 483 -13.69 2.36 13.88
C ARG A 483 -12.47 1.92 14.71
N SER A 484 -11.36 2.66 14.62
CA SER A 484 -10.12 2.42 15.37
C SER A 484 -9.51 3.74 15.78
N GLY A 485 -10.02 4.40 16.85
CA GLY A 485 -9.52 5.67 17.35
C GLY A 485 -10.28 6.89 16.81
N LYS A 486 -9.68 8.08 16.95
CA LYS A 486 -10.27 9.35 16.56
C LYS A 486 -10.08 9.63 15.07
N LEU A 487 -11.09 10.23 14.45
CA LEU A 487 -11.06 10.74 13.09
C LEU A 487 -11.16 12.25 13.15
N TYR A 488 -10.28 12.96 12.43
CA TYR A 488 -10.30 14.41 12.30
C TYR A 488 -10.79 14.78 10.90
N ILE A 489 -11.90 15.50 10.85
CA ILE A 489 -12.57 15.91 9.62
C ILE A 489 -12.35 17.43 9.44
N PRO A 490 -11.76 17.88 8.31
CA PRO A 490 -11.57 19.30 8.08
C PRO A 490 -12.90 20.02 7.77
N GLU A 491 -13.10 21.16 8.38
CA GLU A 491 -14.19 22.06 8.02
C GLU A 491 -13.85 22.78 6.70
N ARG A 492 -14.41 22.30 5.60
CA ARG A 492 -14.05 22.73 4.24
C ARG A 492 -14.27 24.22 3.98
N SER A 493 -15.19 24.86 4.69
CA SER A 493 -15.37 26.33 4.63
C SER A 493 -14.14 27.11 5.08
N LYS A 494 -13.21 26.48 5.79
CA LYS A 494 -11.94 27.06 6.27
C LYS A 494 -10.75 26.87 5.32
N THR A 495 -10.96 26.23 4.16
CA THR A 495 -9.85 25.93 3.21
C THR A 495 -9.12 27.20 2.76
N SER A 496 -9.84 28.26 2.37
CA SER A 496 -9.22 29.53 1.96
C SER A 496 -8.42 30.19 3.08
N ARG A 497 -8.90 30.09 4.33
CA ARG A 497 -8.20 30.60 5.51
C ARG A 497 -6.93 29.78 5.81
N SER A 498 -7.01 28.46 5.69
CA SER A 498 -5.85 27.57 5.81
C SER A 498 -4.78 27.87 4.76
N SER A 499 -5.21 28.09 3.51
CA SER A 499 -4.32 28.47 2.41
C SER A 499 -3.60 29.79 2.68
N ARG A 500 -4.33 30.80 3.18
CA ARG A 500 -3.75 32.10 3.55
C ARG A 500 -2.69 31.96 4.66
N MET A 501 -2.99 31.21 5.73
CA MET A 501 -2.00 30.96 6.79
C MET A 501 -0.73 30.31 6.24
N MET A 502 -0.88 29.30 5.37
CA MET A 502 0.26 28.61 4.76
C MET A 502 1.06 29.49 3.81
N SER A 503 0.43 30.42 3.10
CA SER A 503 1.13 31.38 2.22
C SER A 503 1.86 32.48 3.00
N GLN A 504 1.35 32.90 4.15
CA GLN A 504 1.93 33.97 4.98
C GLN A 504 2.96 33.46 5.99
N LEU A 505 2.81 32.21 6.48
CA LEU A 505 3.68 31.61 7.50
C LEU A 505 3.86 32.53 8.73
N GLN A 506 5.10 32.80 9.11
CA GLN A 506 5.42 33.68 10.26
C GLN A 506 4.90 35.12 10.14
N GLN A 507 4.46 35.55 8.96
CA GLN A 507 3.82 36.84 8.75
C GLN A 507 2.29 36.78 8.90
N SER A 508 1.74 35.59 9.20
CA SER A 508 0.31 35.41 9.39
C SER A 508 -0.15 36.11 10.67
N ASP A 509 -1.18 36.95 10.53
CA ASP A 509 -1.93 37.59 11.61
C ASP A 509 -3.12 36.74 12.10
N ASP A 510 -3.25 35.51 11.56
CA ASP A 510 -4.33 34.61 11.94
C ASP A 510 -4.21 34.18 13.41
N PRO A 511 -5.29 34.31 14.20
CA PRO A 511 -5.29 33.96 15.61
C PRO A 511 -4.82 32.53 15.91
N ILE A 512 -5.08 31.57 14.99
CA ILE A 512 -4.61 30.18 15.16
C ILE A 512 -3.10 30.12 15.02
N TRP A 513 -2.55 30.79 13.99
CA TRP A 513 -1.11 30.86 13.82
C TRP A 513 -0.43 31.46 15.04
N LEU A 514 -0.94 32.59 15.51
CA LEU A 514 -0.39 33.29 16.70
C LEU A 514 -0.44 32.42 17.96
N ASN A 515 -1.56 31.71 18.19
CA ASN A 515 -1.72 30.81 19.32
C ASN A 515 -0.75 29.61 19.24
N VAL A 516 -0.50 29.08 18.06
CA VAL A 516 0.44 27.97 17.86
C VAL A 516 1.89 28.46 17.97
N ALA A 517 2.21 29.63 17.43
CA ALA A 517 3.54 30.23 17.52
C ALA A 517 3.95 30.59 18.96
N ALA A 518 2.99 30.69 19.87
CA ALA A 518 3.19 30.96 21.31
C ALA A 518 3.44 29.67 22.12
N LEU A 519 3.29 28.47 21.54
CA LEU A 519 3.60 27.18 22.16
C LEU A 519 5.12 26.94 22.18
#